data_8583d01ba8dd89609fec2742ec389834
#
_entry.id   8583d01ba8dd89609fec2742ec389834
#
_cell.length_a   1.000
_cell.length_b   1.000
_cell.length_c   1.000
_cell.angle_alpha   90.00
_cell.angle_beta   90.00
_cell.angle_gamma   90.00
#
_symmetry.space_group_name_H-M   'P 1'
#
loop_
_entity.id
_entity.type
_entity.pdbx_description
1 polymer ?
#
loop_
_entity_poly.entity_id
_entity_poly.type
_entity_poly.pdbx_seq_one_letter_code
_entity_poly.pdbx_strand_id
1 'polypeptide(L)'
;MIINLFFNTVVNAAFGIGFQINNYVMMFVQSLNQAAIPQIMKSQSSHNTERSLSLIYGIAKFAFFIMLIPVVPLILNMDFVLKAWLKDVPQYTDVFATLLLVGGLIKCMGAGIDTSIQATGKIRAFQIRYSLAYLLVLPIAYLLFYLDFPAYTIIICTIFATISVLIFQAVNLSNITDFSIAYYLQ
;
A
#
# COMPACT_ATOMS: atom_id res chain seq x y z
N MET A 1 -9.95 -16.30 -8.20
CA MET A 1 -8.72 -15.77 -7.59
C MET A 1 -7.58 -16.75 -7.88
N ILE A 2 -6.41 -16.28 -8.35
CA ILE A 2 -5.28 -17.14 -8.77
C ILE A 2 -4.83 -18.14 -7.69
N ILE A 3 -4.82 -17.72 -6.41
CA ILE A 3 -4.47 -18.59 -5.28
C ILE A 3 -5.35 -19.86 -5.26
N ASN A 4 -6.62 -19.75 -5.60
CA ASN A 4 -7.55 -20.90 -5.57
C ASN A 4 -7.34 -21.90 -6.72
N LEU A 5 -6.59 -21.53 -7.76
CA LEU A 5 -6.27 -22.40 -8.90
C LEU A 5 -5.09 -23.33 -8.58
N PHE A 6 -4.13 -22.87 -7.78
CA PHE A 6 -2.90 -23.60 -7.45
C PHE A 6 -2.92 -24.18 -6.03
N PHE A 7 -3.65 -23.51 -5.13
CA PHE A 7 -3.77 -23.88 -3.73
C PHE A 7 -5.25 -24.17 -3.41
N ASN A 8 -5.50 -24.68 -2.23
CA ASN A 8 -6.85 -25.02 -1.80
C ASN A 8 -7.64 -23.79 -1.29
N THR A 9 -8.95 -24.00 -1.06
CA THR A 9 -9.85 -22.95 -0.52
C THR A 9 -9.44 -22.45 0.86
N VAL A 10 -8.76 -23.28 1.66
CA VAL A 10 -8.27 -22.92 3.01
C VAL A 10 -7.20 -21.86 2.92
N VAL A 11 -6.23 -21.97 1.99
CA VAL A 11 -5.19 -20.99 1.76
C VAL A 11 -5.78 -19.68 1.22
N ASN A 12 -6.82 -19.77 0.37
CA ASN A 12 -7.52 -18.59 -0.11
C ASN A 12 -8.29 -17.87 1.02
N ALA A 13 -8.88 -18.64 1.97
CA ALA A 13 -9.51 -18.06 3.16
C ALA A 13 -8.47 -17.39 4.07
N ALA A 14 -7.30 -17.99 4.26
CA ALA A 14 -6.17 -17.42 5.01
C ALA A 14 -5.76 -16.04 4.44
N PHE A 15 -5.64 -15.94 3.11
CA PHE A 15 -5.39 -14.65 2.45
C PHE A 15 -6.51 -13.63 2.72
N GLY A 16 -7.78 -14.06 2.67
CA GLY A 16 -8.93 -13.21 2.97
C GLY A 16 -8.90 -12.63 4.38
N ILE A 17 -8.53 -13.44 5.37
CA ILE A 17 -8.39 -13.01 6.77
C ILE A 17 -7.26 -11.98 6.90
N GLY A 18 -6.08 -12.25 6.35
CA GLY A 18 -4.97 -11.31 6.35
C GLY A 18 -5.31 -9.99 5.67
N PHE A 19 -6.02 -10.04 4.54
CA PHE A 19 -6.51 -8.87 3.83
C PHE A 19 -7.52 -8.06 4.65
N GLN A 20 -8.37 -8.72 5.43
CA GLN A 20 -9.33 -8.07 6.32
C GLN A 20 -8.63 -7.32 7.46
N ILE A 21 -7.62 -7.93 8.10
CA ILE A 21 -6.80 -7.28 9.12
C ILE A 21 -6.15 -6.00 8.56
N ASN A 22 -5.49 -6.12 7.40
CA ASN A 22 -4.86 -4.98 6.76
C ASN A 22 -5.86 -3.86 6.44
N ASN A 23 -7.05 -4.19 5.94
CA ASN A 23 -8.08 -3.21 5.62
C ASN A 23 -8.58 -2.44 6.85
N TYR A 24 -8.79 -3.12 7.98
CA TYR A 24 -9.19 -2.44 9.21
C TYR A 24 -8.13 -1.43 9.68
N VAL A 25 -6.85 -1.80 9.62
CA VAL A 25 -5.77 -0.86 9.96
C VAL A 25 -5.71 0.29 8.96
N MET A 26 -5.87 0.01 7.67
CA MET A 26 -5.85 1.02 6.60
C MET A 26 -7.02 2.01 6.67
N MET A 27 -8.13 1.68 7.32
CA MET A 27 -9.26 2.63 7.50
C MET A 27 -8.85 3.91 8.24
N PHE A 28 -7.96 3.81 9.23
CA PHE A 28 -7.43 4.99 9.94
C PHE A 28 -6.66 5.91 8.99
N VAL A 29 -5.80 5.33 8.15
CA VAL A 29 -5.02 6.09 7.16
C VAL A 29 -5.93 6.71 6.10
N GLN A 30 -6.95 5.99 5.65
CA GLN A 30 -7.91 6.51 4.66
C GLN A 30 -8.70 7.70 5.22
N SER A 31 -9.10 7.67 6.48
CA SER A 31 -9.79 8.79 7.13
C SER A 31 -8.91 10.05 7.17
N LEU A 32 -7.61 9.91 7.46
CA LEU A 32 -6.65 11.00 7.40
C LEU A 32 -6.52 11.57 5.98
N ASN A 33 -6.36 10.68 4.99
CA ASN A 33 -6.24 11.09 3.60
C ASN A 33 -7.47 11.86 3.11
N GLN A 34 -8.68 11.38 3.43
CA GLN A 34 -9.93 12.05 3.06
C GLN A 34 -10.03 13.46 3.63
N ALA A 35 -9.58 13.68 4.86
CA ALA A 35 -9.57 15.00 5.47
C ALA A 35 -8.54 15.96 4.81
N ALA A 36 -7.46 15.40 4.26
CA ALA A 36 -6.36 16.17 3.68
C ALA A 36 -6.55 16.50 2.18
N ILE A 37 -7.29 15.67 1.43
CA ILE A 37 -7.52 15.83 -0.02
C ILE A 37 -8.00 17.24 -0.40
N PRO A 38 -9.03 17.85 0.25
CA PRO A 38 -9.51 19.17 -0.12
C PRO A 38 -8.44 20.25 0.06
N GLN A 39 -7.58 20.12 1.08
CA GLN A 39 -6.51 21.08 1.36
C GLN A 39 -5.41 21.01 0.30
N ILE A 40 -5.02 19.81 -0.13
CA ILE A 40 -4.04 19.60 -1.22
C ILE A 40 -4.59 20.22 -2.51
N MET A 41 -5.83 19.90 -2.87
CA MET A 41 -6.46 20.41 -4.10
C MET A 41 -6.54 21.94 -4.09
N LYS A 42 -6.95 22.54 -2.98
CA LYS A 42 -6.99 24.00 -2.83
C LYS A 42 -5.61 24.65 -2.95
N SER A 43 -4.59 24.04 -2.36
CA SER A 43 -3.21 24.53 -2.42
C SER A 43 -2.66 24.47 -3.85
N GLN A 44 -2.92 23.39 -4.57
CA GLN A 44 -2.53 23.23 -5.97
C GLN A 44 -3.26 24.23 -6.89
N SER A 45 -4.58 24.43 -6.72
CA SER A 45 -5.35 25.38 -7.53
C SER A 45 -4.92 26.83 -7.33
N SER A 46 -4.41 27.19 -6.15
CA SER A 46 -3.87 28.52 -5.85
C SER A 46 -2.39 28.69 -6.25
N HIS A 47 -1.79 27.72 -6.94
CA HIS A 47 -0.38 27.70 -7.33
C HIS A 47 0.60 27.87 -6.15
N ASN A 48 0.15 27.52 -4.93
CA ASN A 48 1.00 27.55 -3.74
C ASN A 48 1.72 26.20 -3.57
N THR A 49 2.81 26.04 -4.34
CA THR A 49 3.59 24.80 -4.39
C THR A 49 4.20 24.44 -3.05
N GLU A 50 4.75 25.42 -2.30
CA GLU A 50 5.35 25.16 -0.98
C GLU A 50 4.35 24.58 0.00
N ARG A 51 3.16 25.16 0.09
CA ARG A 51 2.09 24.67 0.96
C ARG A 51 1.64 23.25 0.55
N SER A 52 1.52 23.01 -0.76
CA SER A 52 1.15 21.69 -1.28
C SER A 52 2.18 20.63 -0.90
N LEU A 53 3.47 20.92 -1.06
CA LEU A 53 4.57 20.03 -0.69
C LEU A 53 4.60 19.77 0.82
N SER A 54 4.46 20.81 1.64
CA SER A 54 4.39 20.66 3.10
C SER A 54 3.23 19.76 3.54
N LEU A 55 2.05 19.88 2.90
CA LEU A 55 0.91 19.01 3.17
C LEU A 55 1.21 17.56 2.77
N ILE A 56 1.82 17.31 1.60
CA ILE A 56 2.18 15.96 1.14
C ILE A 56 3.15 15.30 2.11
N TYR A 57 4.22 16.00 2.51
CA TYR A 57 5.19 15.49 3.48
C TYR A 57 4.54 15.18 4.83
N GLY A 58 3.71 16.11 5.32
CA GLY A 58 2.99 15.93 6.59
C GLY A 58 2.06 14.71 6.55
N ILE A 59 1.24 14.58 5.50
CA ILE A 59 0.29 13.48 5.36
C ILE A 59 0.98 12.13 5.27
N ALA A 60 2.04 12.01 4.48
CA ALA A 60 2.79 10.77 4.36
C ALA A 60 3.40 10.34 5.71
N LYS A 61 3.99 11.28 6.42
CA LYS A 61 4.58 11.06 7.74
C LYS A 61 3.52 10.64 8.77
N PHE A 62 2.42 11.38 8.86
CA PHE A 62 1.31 11.04 9.76
C PHE A 62 0.65 9.70 9.40
N ALA A 63 0.40 9.44 8.11
CA ALA A 63 -0.17 8.19 7.64
C ALA A 63 0.71 6.98 8.03
N PHE A 64 2.03 7.12 7.85
CA PHE A 64 2.99 6.08 8.24
C PHE A 64 2.97 5.82 9.75
N PHE A 65 3.04 6.86 10.59
CA PHE A 65 3.02 6.70 12.04
C PHE A 65 1.69 6.18 12.57
N ILE A 66 0.56 6.66 12.05
CA ILE A 66 -0.76 6.17 12.42
C ILE A 66 -0.90 4.68 12.10
N MET A 67 -0.34 4.23 10.97
CA MET A 67 -0.34 2.80 10.65
C MET A 67 0.67 2.02 11.48
N LEU A 68 1.84 2.58 11.76
CA LEU A 68 2.90 1.92 12.53
C LEU A 68 2.45 1.52 13.95
N ILE A 69 1.69 2.40 14.61
CA ILE A 69 1.20 2.18 16.00
C ILE A 69 0.44 0.85 16.13
N PRO A 70 -0.59 0.53 15.34
CA PRO A 70 -1.26 -0.76 15.42
C PRO A 70 -0.47 -1.90 14.76
N VAL A 71 0.30 -1.64 13.71
CA VAL A 71 0.98 -2.69 12.94
C VAL A 71 2.08 -3.37 13.75
N VAL A 72 2.89 -2.61 14.50
CA VAL A 72 3.98 -3.20 15.29
C VAL A 72 3.46 -4.19 16.32
N PRO A 73 2.53 -3.86 17.24
CA PRO A 73 2.01 -4.83 18.18
C PRO A 73 1.25 -5.98 17.54
N LEU A 74 0.56 -5.75 16.40
CA LEU A 74 -0.12 -6.81 15.65
C LEU A 74 0.88 -7.84 15.10
N ILE A 75 1.97 -7.40 14.48
CA ILE A 75 2.99 -8.30 13.92
C ILE A 75 3.67 -9.09 15.05
N LEU A 76 4.02 -8.43 16.16
CA LEU A 76 4.71 -9.08 17.27
C LEU A 76 3.84 -10.11 18.01
N ASN A 77 2.52 -9.96 17.97
CA ASN A 77 1.58 -10.84 18.67
C ASN A 77 0.57 -11.49 17.70
N MET A 78 0.95 -11.68 16.42
CA MET A 78 0.03 -12.15 15.38
C MET A 78 -0.64 -13.47 15.76
N ASP A 79 0.12 -14.43 16.27
CA ASP A 79 -0.39 -15.74 16.69
C ASP A 79 -1.45 -15.62 17.80
N PHE A 80 -1.23 -14.74 18.76
CA PHE A 80 -2.18 -14.48 19.84
C PHE A 80 -3.46 -13.86 19.29
N VAL A 81 -3.34 -12.83 18.46
CA VAL A 81 -4.48 -12.12 17.85
C VAL A 81 -5.32 -13.07 17.00
N LEU A 82 -4.67 -13.88 16.17
CA LEU A 82 -5.37 -14.84 15.31
C LEU A 82 -6.09 -15.91 16.15
N LYS A 83 -5.45 -16.47 17.15
CA LYS A 83 -6.07 -17.48 18.04
C LYS A 83 -7.20 -16.91 18.91
N ALA A 84 -7.11 -15.63 19.31
CA ALA A 84 -8.17 -14.96 20.07
C ALA A 84 -9.40 -14.65 19.20
N TRP A 85 -9.18 -14.43 17.88
CA TRP A 85 -10.24 -14.08 16.95
C TRP A 85 -10.84 -15.28 16.23
N LEU A 86 -10.00 -16.25 15.87
CA LEU A 86 -10.40 -17.42 15.08
C LEU A 86 -10.33 -18.69 15.95
N LYS A 87 -11.37 -19.51 15.86
CA LYS A 87 -11.40 -20.80 16.55
C LYS A 87 -10.33 -21.74 15.97
N ASP A 88 -10.22 -21.77 14.65
CA ASP A 88 -9.20 -22.52 13.89
C ASP A 88 -8.49 -21.57 12.95
N VAL A 89 -7.17 -21.45 13.08
CA VAL A 89 -6.34 -20.57 12.26
C VAL A 89 -5.85 -21.33 11.03
N PRO A 90 -6.27 -20.91 9.80
CA PRO A 90 -5.82 -21.55 8.58
C PRO A 90 -4.30 -21.38 8.38
N GLN A 91 -3.67 -22.36 7.73
CA GLN A 91 -2.25 -22.32 7.40
C GLN A 91 -1.90 -21.07 6.58
N TYR A 92 -0.75 -20.44 6.84
CA TYR A 92 -0.24 -19.22 6.23
C TYR A 92 -0.99 -17.91 6.59
N THR A 93 -2.00 -17.92 7.47
CA THR A 93 -2.75 -16.70 7.82
C THR A 93 -1.85 -15.64 8.46
N ASP A 94 -0.94 -16.05 9.33
CA ASP A 94 0.07 -15.22 10.00
C ASP A 94 1.02 -14.54 9.00
N VAL A 95 1.55 -15.33 8.06
CA VAL A 95 2.45 -14.85 7.01
C VAL A 95 1.72 -13.87 6.07
N PHE A 96 0.50 -14.21 5.65
CA PHE A 96 -0.31 -13.34 4.81
C PHE A 96 -0.63 -12.01 5.51
N ALA A 97 -1.09 -12.07 6.76
CA ALA A 97 -1.42 -10.87 7.53
C ALA A 97 -0.18 -9.98 7.73
N THR A 98 0.95 -10.56 8.12
CA THR A 98 2.21 -9.84 8.32
C THR A 98 2.68 -9.16 7.04
N LEU A 99 2.75 -9.88 5.93
CA LEU A 99 3.19 -9.33 4.65
C LEU A 99 2.24 -8.24 4.12
N LEU A 100 0.93 -8.41 4.29
CA LEU A 100 -0.05 -7.41 3.89
C LEU A 100 0.08 -6.13 4.73
N LEU A 101 0.30 -6.24 6.05
CA LEU A 101 0.54 -5.09 6.93
C LEU A 101 1.83 -4.35 6.56
N VAL A 102 2.91 -5.09 6.27
CA VAL A 102 4.18 -4.49 5.78
C VAL A 102 3.95 -3.78 4.44
N GLY A 103 3.24 -4.41 3.50
CA GLY A 103 2.87 -3.79 2.23
C GLY A 103 2.03 -2.52 2.42
N GLY A 104 1.12 -2.52 3.39
CA GLY A 104 0.33 -1.36 3.78
C GLY A 104 1.17 -0.20 4.33
N LEU A 105 2.17 -0.48 5.19
CA LEU A 105 3.12 0.54 5.68
C LEU A 105 3.88 1.19 4.52
N ILE A 106 4.37 0.39 3.58
CA ILE A 106 5.05 0.89 2.38
C ILE A 106 4.10 1.78 1.57
N LYS A 107 2.86 1.35 1.36
CA LYS A 107 1.85 2.13 0.64
C LYS A 107 1.55 3.48 1.30
N CYS A 108 1.57 3.56 2.63
CA CYS A 108 1.34 4.80 3.36
C CYS A 108 2.40 5.88 3.06
N MET A 109 3.61 5.48 2.69
CA MET A 109 4.65 6.42 2.26
C MET A 109 4.26 7.20 1.00
N GLY A 110 3.33 6.69 0.17
CA GLY A 110 2.79 7.40 -0.99
C GLY A 110 1.57 8.29 -0.69
N ALA A 111 1.15 8.36 0.57
CA ALA A 111 -0.03 9.13 0.94
C ALA A 111 0.10 10.61 0.55
N GLY A 112 -0.93 11.15 -0.11
CA GLY A 112 -0.94 12.54 -0.59
C GLY A 112 -0.28 12.75 -1.97
N ILE A 113 0.69 11.93 -2.39
CA ILE A 113 1.33 12.07 -3.71
C ILE A 113 0.32 11.81 -4.83
N ASP A 114 -0.49 10.76 -4.70
CA ASP A 114 -1.56 10.43 -5.66
C ASP A 114 -2.52 11.60 -5.88
N THR A 115 -2.97 12.21 -4.77
CA THR A 115 -3.89 13.35 -4.81
C THR A 115 -3.24 14.56 -5.47
N SER A 116 -1.96 14.80 -5.18
CA SER A 116 -1.22 15.89 -5.79
C SER A 116 -1.08 15.71 -7.30
N ILE A 117 -0.71 14.52 -7.77
CA ILE A 117 -0.62 14.21 -9.20
C ILE A 117 -2.00 14.37 -9.88
N GLN A 118 -3.07 13.91 -9.25
CA GLN A 118 -4.44 14.08 -9.76
C GLN A 118 -4.80 15.56 -9.87
N ALA A 119 -4.46 16.38 -8.89
CA ALA A 119 -4.73 17.82 -8.89
C ALA A 119 -3.99 18.58 -10.01
N THR A 120 -2.86 18.06 -10.53
CA THR A 120 -2.17 18.66 -11.68
C THR A 120 -2.87 18.40 -13.03
N GLY A 121 -3.84 17.49 -13.09
CA GLY A 121 -4.51 17.04 -14.31
C GLY A 121 -3.68 16.14 -15.23
N LYS A 122 -2.38 15.95 -14.96
CA LYS A 122 -1.47 15.11 -15.76
C LYS A 122 -1.49 13.64 -15.33
N ILE A 123 -2.69 13.08 -15.20
CA ILE A 123 -2.91 11.74 -14.61
C ILE A 123 -2.68 10.57 -15.56
N ARG A 124 -2.73 10.78 -16.90
CA ARG A 124 -2.74 9.70 -17.88
C ARG A 124 -1.51 8.77 -17.78
N ALA A 125 -0.33 9.34 -17.82
CA ALA A 125 0.92 8.55 -17.76
C ALA A 125 1.07 7.83 -16.41
N PHE A 126 0.67 8.49 -15.34
CA PHE A 126 0.66 7.93 -14.00
C PHE A 126 -0.29 6.73 -13.92
N GLN A 127 -1.55 6.89 -14.33
CA GLN A 127 -2.56 5.84 -14.25
C GLN A 127 -2.21 4.62 -15.09
N ILE A 128 -1.65 4.82 -16.30
CA ILE A 128 -1.23 3.70 -17.16
C ILE A 128 -0.13 2.88 -16.48
N ARG A 129 0.89 3.54 -15.93
CA ARG A 129 2.00 2.83 -15.26
C ARG A 129 1.57 2.16 -13.95
N TYR A 130 0.72 2.82 -13.17
CA TYR A 130 0.12 2.26 -11.98
C TYR A 130 -0.63 0.96 -12.31
N SER A 131 -1.54 1.02 -13.28
CA SER A 131 -2.33 -0.15 -13.70
C SER A 131 -1.46 -1.26 -14.28
N LEU A 132 -0.43 -0.91 -15.08
CA LEU A 132 0.48 -1.89 -15.66
C LEU A 132 1.31 -2.61 -14.58
N ALA A 133 1.81 -1.89 -13.58
CA ALA A 133 2.58 -2.49 -12.48
C ALA A 133 1.77 -3.56 -11.74
N TYR A 134 0.52 -3.26 -11.38
CA TYR A 134 -0.35 -4.23 -10.70
C TYR A 134 -0.88 -5.33 -11.63
N LEU A 135 -1.08 -5.04 -12.93
CA LEU A 135 -1.48 -6.05 -13.91
C LEU A 135 -0.38 -7.10 -14.09
N LEU A 136 0.89 -6.69 -14.10
CA LEU A 136 2.04 -7.59 -14.21
C LEU A 136 2.20 -8.53 -13.02
N VAL A 137 1.66 -8.20 -11.86
CA VAL A 137 1.67 -9.12 -10.69
C VAL A 137 0.97 -10.44 -11.03
N LEU A 138 -0.11 -10.42 -11.80
CA LEU A 138 -0.88 -11.62 -12.12
C LEU A 138 -0.08 -12.65 -12.93
N PRO A 139 0.52 -12.30 -14.09
CA PRO A 139 1.31 -13.26 -14.86
C PRO A 139 2.59 -13.68 -14.14
N ILE A 140 3.23 -12.78 -13.36
CA ILE A 140 4.42 -13.11 -12.58
C ILE A 140 4.05 -14.11 -11.46
N ALA A 141 2.98 -13.86 -10.72
CA ALA A 141 2.51 -14.77 -9.69
C ALA A 141 2.10 -16.14 -10.27
N TYR A 142 1.45 -16.15 -11.44
CA TYR A 142 1.09 -17.39 -12.13
C TYR A 142 2.34 -18.22 -12.47
N LEU A 143 3.37 -17.58 -13.04
CA LEU A 143 4.64 -18.23 -13.37
C LEU A 143 5.35 -18.79 -12.13
N LEU A 144 5.39 -18.01 -11.04
CA LEU A 144 6.01 -18.44 -9.79
C LEU A 144 5.24 -19.62 -9.14
N PHE A 145 3.92 -19.61 -9.19
CA PHE A 145 3.12 -20.75 -8.71
C PHE A 145 3.31 -21.99 -9.57
N TYR A 146 3.50 -21.84 -10.88
CA TYR A 146 3.84 -22.93 -11.77
C TYR A 146 5.22 -23.55 -11.46
N LEU A 147 6.13 -22.74 -10.86
CA LEU A 147 7.46 -23.17 -10.39
C LEU A 147 7.45 -23.64 -8.92
N ASP A 148 6.29 -24.01 -8.37
CA ASP A 148 6.08 -24.51 -7.01
C ASP A 148 6.48 -23.52 -5.89
N PHE A 149 6.48 -22.20 -6.16
CA PHE A 149 6.66 -21.21 -5.11
C PHE A 149 5.44 -21.13 -4.18
N PRO A 150 5.65 -20.82 -2.89
CA PRO A 150 4.57 -20.80 -1.89
C PRO A 150 3.53 -19.69 -2.15
N ALA A 151 2.32 -19.85 -1.62
CA ALA A 151 1.17 -18.99 -1.88
C ALA A 151 1.39 -17.51 -1.51
N TYR A 152 2.21 -17.21 -0.51
CA TYR A 152 2.48 -15.84 -0.08
C TYR A 152 3.35 -15.03 -1.08
N THR A 153 3.93 -15.68 -2.08
CA THR A 153 4.74 -15.03 -3.12
C THR A 153 3.95 -13.96 -3.89
N ILE A 154 2.64 -14.12 -4.05
CA ILE A 154 1.79 -13.09 -4.69
C ILE A 154 1.82 -11.77 -3.93
N ILE A 155 1.87 -11.80 -2.58
CA ILE A 155 1.95 -10.59 -1.77
C ILE A 155 3.33 -9.94 -1.93
N ILE A 156 4.38 -10.75 -1.97
CA ILE A 156 5.74 -10.26 -2.22
C ILE A 156 5.81 -9.55 -3.58
N CYS A 157 5.25 -10.16 -4.65
CA CYS A 157 5.15 -9.50 -5.96
C CYS A 157 4.36 -8.18 -5.88
N THR A 158 3.27 -8.16 -5.11
CA THR A 158 2.46 -6.94 -4.90
C THR A 158 3.25 -5.86 -4.15
N ILE A 159 4.07 -6.22 -3.16
CA ILE A 159 4.96 -5.29 -2.45
C ILE A 159 5.98 -4.69 -3.42
N PHE A 160 6.61 -5.50 -4.27
CA PHE A 160 7.54 -5.00 -5.28
C PHE A 160 6.86 -4.07 -6.30
N ALA A 161 5.64 -4.40 -6.74
CA ALA A 161 4.85 -3.51 -7.57
C ALA A 161 4.55 -2.18 -6.86
N THR A 162 4.18 -2.22 -5.58
CA THR A 162 3.93 -1.03 -4.77
C THR A 162 5.18 -0.16 -4.64
N ILE A 163 6.34 -0.75 -4.36
CA ILE A 163 7.62 -0.02 -4.28
C ILE A 163 7.94 0.63 -5.64
N SER A 164 7.79 -0.10 -6.74
CA SER A 164 8.02 0.42 -8.10
C SER A 164 7.11 1.61 -8.40
N VAL A 165 5.84 1.53 -8.02
CA VAL A 165 4.87 2.62 -8.17
C VAL A 165 5.27 3.83 -7.32
N LEU A 166 5.67 3.63 -6.06
CA LEU A 166 6.11 4.72 -5.18
C LEU A 166 7.33 5.47 -5.72
N ILE A 167 8.35 4.73 -6.19
CA ILE A 167 9.54 5.34 -6.80
C ILE A 167 9.11 6.17 -8.01
N PHE A 168 8.24 5.62 -8.85
CA PHE A 168 7.75 6.33 -10.02
C PHE A 168 6.92 7.57 -9.67
N GLN A 169 6.07 7.49 -8.64
CA GLN A 169 5.30 8.62 -8.12
C GLN A 169 6.22 9.75 -7.64
N ALA A 170 7.23 9.41 -6.82
CA ALA A 170 8.18 10.37 -6.30
C ALA A 170 8.98 11.07 -7.43
N VAL A 171 9.45 10.31 -8.42
CA VAL A 171 10.15 10.85 -9.60
C VAL A 171 9.22 11.71 -10.46
N ASN A 172 7.97 11.30 -10.66
CA ASN A 172 7.02 12.08 -11.45
C ASN A 172 6.67 13.40 -10.76
N LEU A 173 6.48 13.37 -9.45
CA LEU A 173 6.20 14.58 -8.69
C LEU A 173 7.41 15.52 -8.69
N SER A 174 8.64 15.02 -8.57
CA SER A 174 9.86 15.85 -8.65
C SER A 174 10.07 16.50 -10.01
N ASN A 175 9.60 15.89 -11.09
CA ASN A 175 9.65 16.47 -12.43
C ASN A 175 8.57 17.55 -12.69
N ILE A 176 7.51 17.57 -11.89
CA ILE A 176 6.38 18.51 -12.05
C ILE A 176 6.47 19.66 -11.05
N THR A 177 7.10 19.42 -9.90
CA THR A 177 7.21 20.35 -8.79
C THR A 177 8.63 20.32 -8.20
N ASP A 178 8.97 21.28 -7.34
CA ASP A 178 10.25 21.29 -6.60
C ASP A 178 10.30 20.24 -5.48
N PHE A 179 9.67 19.09 -5.69
CA PHE A 179 9.62 17.98 -4.73
C PHE A 179 10.99 17.36 -4.57
N SER A 180 11.56 17.42 -3.36
CA SER A 180 12.83 16.81 -3.02
C SER A 180 12.62 15.41 -2.44
N ILE A 181 13.03 14.36 -3.18
CA ILE A 181 12.98 12.98 -2.72
C ILE A 181 13.84 12.77 -1.47
N ALA A 182 14.99 13.45 -1.40
CA ALA A 182 15.89 13.36 -0.25
C ALA A 182 15.25 13.90 1.04
N TYR A 183 14.52 15.01 0.94
CA TYR A 183 13.80 15.59 2.07
C TYR A 183 12.56 14.76 2.47
N TYR A 184 11.98 14.05 1.49
CA TYR A 184 10.83 13.17 1.75
C TYR A 184 11.20 11.93 2.56
N LEU A 185 12.42 11.44 2.44
CA LEU A 185 12.92 10.25 3.13
C LEU A 185 13.53 10.54 4.51
N GLN A 186 13.65 11.82 4.89
CA GLN A 186 14.06 12.27 6.23
C GLN A 186 12.85 12.42 7.16
#